data_a6c4d1853a676343b8a77cfbd5f69624
#
_entry.id   a6c4d1853a676343b8a77cfbd5f69624
#
_cell.length_a   1.000
_cell.length_b   1.000
_cell.length_c   1.000
_cell.angle_alpha   90.00
_cell.angle_beta   90.00
_cell.angle_gamma   90.00
#
_symmetry.space_group_name_H-M   'P 1'
#
loop_
_entity.id
_entity.type
_entity.pdbx_description
1 polymer ?
#
loop_
_entity_poly.entity_id
_entity_poly.type
_entity_poly.pdbx_seq_one_letter_code
_entity_poly.pdbx_strand_id
1 'polypeptide(L)'
;KPGESLIALKNVTINEPFFQGHFPGEPIMPGVLSLEVLCQAGSFLMLNQVDDPLSKNMFFTTVEKARFKRPIRPGDQLQIEVDLVKRKLNLCKFHGKCNIDGKLAVDAQFSANLVDRARE
;
A
#
# COMPACT_ATOMS: atom_id res chain seq x y z
N LYS A 1 11.22 2.62 11.08
CA LYS A 1 11.01 2.64 12.54
C LYS A 1 9.88 1.70 12.92
N PRO A 2 10.15 0.67 13.73
CA PRO A 2 9.12 -0.28 14.10
C PRO A 2 7.87 0.40 14.69
N GLY A 3 6.69 0.05 14.17
CA GLY A 3 5.42 0.60 14.64
C GLY A 3 5.13 2.03 14.22
N GLU A 4 6.06 2.72 13.56
CA GLU A 4 5.90 4.13 13.18
C GLU A 4 5.97 4.34 11.67
N SER A 5 6.93 3.72 11.00
CA SER A 5 7.12 3.92 9.56
C SER A 5 7.77 2.69 8.91
N LEU A 6 7.55 2.58 7.61
CA LEU A 6 8.08 1.50 6.79
C LEU A 6 8.52 2.04 5.44
N ILE A 7 9.65 1.55 4.95
CA ILE A 7 10.11 1.76 3.58
C ILE A 7 10.19 0.41 2.91
N ALA A 8 9.62 0.30 1.73
CA ALA A 8 9.62 -0.92 0.94
C ALA A 8 9.90 -0.62 -0.53
N LEU A 9 10.25 -1.66 -1.27
CA LEU A 9 10.47 -1.56 -2.71
C LEU A 9 9.59 -2.57 -3.42
N LYS A 10 9.01 -2.16 -4.55
CA LYS A 10 8.30 -3.05 -5.44
C LYS A 10 8.76 -2.83 -6.86
N ASN A 11 9.15 -3.89 -7.53
CA ASN A 11 9.44 -3.87 -8.95
C ASN A 11 8.16 -4.15 -9.73
N VAL A 12 7.87 -3.28 -10.69
CA VAL A 12 6.71 -3.44 -11.58
C VAL A 12 7.18 -4.14 -12.84
N THR A 13 6.60 -5.30 -13.15
CA THR A 13 7.01 -6.12 -14.31
C THR A 13 5.88 -6.24 -15.32
N ILE A 14 6.25 -6.40 -16.61
CA ILE A 14 5.27 -6.59 -17.68
C ILE A 14 4.51 -7.93 -17.53
N ASN A 15 5.03 -8.86 -16.74
CA ASN A 15 4.41 -10.15 -16.51
C ASN A 15 3.21 -10.10 -15.57
N GLU A 16 2.94 -8.96 -14.95
CA GLU A 16 1.75 -8.81 -14.09
C GLU A 16 0.49 -8.82 -14.97
N PRO A 17 -0.52 -9.66 -14.62
CA PRO A 17 -1.65 -9.93 -15.52
C PRO A 17 -2.48 -8.71 -15.91
N PHE A 18 -2.55 -7.68 -15.05
CA PHE A 18 -3.37 -6.50 -15.34
C PHE A 18 -2.88 -5.68 -16.55
N PHE A 19 -1.62 -5.85 -16.97
CA PHE A 19 -1.11 -5.10 -18.11
C PHE A 19 -1.66 -5.59 -19.45
N GLN A 20 -2.26 -6.78 -19.50
CA GLN A 20 -2.86 -7.30 -20.73
C GLN A 20 -4.05 -6.45 -21.18
N GLY A 21 -4.78 -5.84 -20.22
CA GLY A 21 -5.94 -5.02 -20.54
C GLY A 21 -5.80 -3.54 -20.22
N HIS A 22 -4.72 -3.12 -19.58
CA HIS A 22 -4.61 -1.74 -19.09
C HIS A 22 -3.23 -1.14 -19.40
N PHE A 23 -2.96 -0.73 -20.61
CA PHE A 23 -3.78 -0.76 -21.84
C PHE A 23 -3.00 -1.49 -22.93
N PRO A 24 -3.66 -2.08 -23.94
CA PRO A 24 -2.94 -2.72 -25.04
C PRO A 24 -2.00 -1.74 -25.74
N GLY A 25 -0.71 -2.10 -25.85
CA GLY A 25 0.31 -1.24 -26.46
C GLY A 25 0.84 -0.11 -25.57
N GLU A 26 0.19 0.16 -24.44
CA GLU A 26 0.65 1.19 -23.49
C GLU A 26 0.33 0.71 -22.06
N PRO A 27 1.16 -0.15 -21.49
CA PRO A 27 0.90 -0.73 -20.17
C PRO A 27 1.08 0.32 -19.07
N ILE A 28 0.02 0.50 -18.29
CA ILE A 28 -0.02 1.40 -17.13
C ILE A 28 -0.64 0.64 -15.97
N MET A 29 -0.01 0.68 -14.81
CA MET A 29 -0.55 0.05 -13.61
C MET A 29 -1.82 0.79 -13.16
N PRO A 30 -2.96 0.07 -12.98
CA PRO A 30 -4.18 0.71 -12.49
C PRO A 30 -3.95 1.42 -11.14
N GLY A 31 -4.49 2.65 -11.01
CA GLY A 31 -4.31 3.44 -9.80
C GLY A 31 -4.80 2.74 -8.54
N VAL A 32 -5.92 2.02 -8.63
CA VAL A 32 -6.45 1.27 -7.47
C VAL A 32 -5.49 0.20 -6.98
N LEU A 33 -4.68 -0.38 -7.86
CA LEU A 33 -3.66 -1.37 -7.46
C LEU A 33 -2.47 -0.71 -6.78
N SER A 34 -2.14 0.54 -7.11
CA SER A 34 -1.13 1.29 -6.37
C SER A 34 -1.58 1.60 -4.95
N LEU A 35 -2.87 1.86 -4.74
CA LEU A 35 -3.44 1.98 -3.40
C LEU A 35 -3.33 0.67 -2.63
N GLU A 36 -3.58 -0.46 -3.31
CA GLU A 36 -3.41 -1.79 -2.70
C GLU A 36 -1.97 -2.02 -2.23
N VAL A 37 -0.98 -1.59 -3.00
CA VAL A 37 0.43 -1.66 -2.60
C VAL A 37 0.66 -0.91 -1.29
N LEU A 38 0.13 0.31 -1.17
CA LEU A 38 0.23 1.10 0.06
C LEU A 38 -0.46 0.42 1.23
N CYS A 39 -1.63 -0.15 0.99
CA CYS A 39 -2.40 -0.83 2.02
C CYS A 39 -1.67 -2.08 2.54
N GLN A 40 -1.06 -2.86 1.65
CA GLN A 40 -0.27 -4.02 2.06
C GLN A 40 0.95 -3.60 2.89
N ALA A 41 1.60 -2.51 2.53
CA ALA A 41 2.72 -1.99 3.30
C ALA A 41 2.28 -1.54 4.70
N GLY A 42 1.13 -0.87 4.80
CA GLY A 42 0.55 -0.49 6.08
C GLY A 42 0.20 -1.70 6.94
N SER A 43 -0.36 -2.74 6.33
CA SER A 43 -0.63 -4.00 7.02
C SER A 43 0.65 -4.61 7.58
N PHE A 44 1.70 -4.64 6.77
CA PHE A 44 2.98 -5.18 7.20
C PHE A 44 3.55 -4.42 8.40
N LEU A 45 3.44 -3.10 8.37
CA LEU A 45 3.88 -2.24 9.46
C LEU A 45 3.19 -2.60 10.77
N MET A 46 1.88 -2.80 10.76
CA MET A 46 1.12 -3.07 11.98
C MET A 46 1.19 -4.53 12.42
N LEU A 47 1.12 -5.47 11.49
CA LEU A 47 1.18 -6.89 11.84
C LEU A 47 2.53 -7.29 12.42
N ASN A 48 3.57 -6.54 12.11
CA ASN A 48 4.90 -6.75 12.69
C ASN A 48 4.97 -6.33 14.17
N GLN A 49 3.93 -5.65 14.68
CA GLN A 49 3.88 -5.15 16.06
C GLN A 49 2.96 -5.97 16.96
N VAL A 50 2.32 -7.02 16.46
CA VAL A 50 1.43 -7.88 17.24
C VAL A 50 2.12 -9.20 17.56
N ASP A 51 1.72 -9.83 18.67
CA ASP A 51 2.37 -11.06 19.17
C ASP A 51 2.15 -12.26 18.25
N ASP A 52 0.95 -12.34 17.64
CA ASP A 52 0.60 -13.42 16.71
C ASP A 52 0.00 -12.83 15.44
N PRO A 53 0.85 -12.45 14.45
CA PRO A 53 0.36 -11.83 13.23
C PRO A 53 -0.55 -12.73 12.41
N LEU A 54 -0.41 -14.04 12.51
CA LEU A 54 -1.27 -14.97 11.76
C LEU A 54 -2.71 -15.03 12.31
N SER A 55 -2.94 -14.52 13.52
CA SER A 55 -4.27 -14.44 14.13
C SER A 55 -5.02 -13.16 13.77
N LYS A 56 -4.39 -12.24 13.06
CA LYS A 56 -4.92 -10.91 12.78
C LYS A 56 -5.10 -10.66 11.30
N ASN A 57 -6.06 -9.79 10.97
CA ASN A 57 -6.24 -9.23 9.63
C ASN A 57 -6.36 -7.72 9.73
N MET A 58 -5.97 -7.04 8.66
CA MET A 58 -6.19 -5.60 8.50
C MET A 58 -7.28 -5.39 7.47
N PHE A 59 -8.38 -4.75 7.87
CA PHE A 59 -9.44 -4.36 6.96
C PHE A 59 -9.40 -2.85 6.73
N PHE A 60 -9.20 -2.44 5.48
CA PHE A 60 -9.16 -1.04 5.12
C PHE A 60 -10.57 -0.48 5.03
N THR A 61 -10.81 0.60 5.77
CA THR A 61 -12.13 1.19 5.93
C THR A 61 -12.32 2.44 5.09
N THR A 62 -11.27 3.25 4.94
CA THR A 62 -11.36 4.49 4.15
C THR A 62 -10.06 4.75 3.41
N VAL A 63 -10.19 5.40 2.26
CA VAL A 63 -9.08 6.02 1.54
C VAL A 63 -9.47 7.48 1.33
N GLU A 64 -8.60 8.39 1.77
CA GLU A 64 -8.83 9.82 1.65
C GLU A 64 -7.71 10.48 0.86
N LYS A 65 -8.05 11.53 0.13
CA LYS A 65 -7.08 12.40 -0.55
C LYS A 65 -6.09 11.64 -1.42
N ALA A 66 -6.55 10.58 -2.08
CA ALA A 66 -5.69 9.84 -3.01
C ALA A 66 -5.36 10.71 -4.22
N ARG A 67 -4.07 10.80 -4.55
CA ARG A 67 -3.59 11.54 -5.71
C ARG A 67 -2.68 10.66 -6.55
N PHE A 68 -2.93 10.68 -7.86
CA PHE A 68 -2.16 9.91 -8.83
C PHE A 68 -1.45 10.91 -9.74
N LYS A 69 -0.17 11.15 -9.46
CA LYS A 69 0.58 12.21 -10.12
C LYS A 69 1.38 11.75 -11.32
N ARG A 70 1.73 10.46 -11.37
CA ARG A 70 2.51 9.89 -12.45
C ARG A 70 2.02 8.50 -12.76
N PRO A 71 1.96 8.11 -14.04
CA PRO A 71 1.67 6.72 -14.39
C PRO A 71 2.81 5.80 -13.95
N ILE A 72 2.44 4.60 -13.55
CA ILE A 72 3.38 3.55 -13.17
C ILE A 72 3.40 2.53 -14.30
N ARG A 73 4.59 2.23 -14.82
CA ARG A 73 4.78 1.37 -15.98
C ARG A 73 5.69 0.20 -15.65
N PRO A 74 5.64 -0.89 -16.46
CA PRO A 74 6.63 -1.96 -16.32
C PRO A 74 8.05 -1.41 -16.40
N GLY A 75 8.93 -1.92 -15.55
CA GLY A 75 10.30 -1.44 -15.42
C GLY A 75 10.49 -0.41 -14.33
N ASP A 76 9.41 0.18 -13.80
CA ASP A 76 9.52 1.10 -12.69
C ASP A 76 9.77 0.34 -11.39
N GLN A 77 10.60 0.93 -10.54
CA GLN A 77 10.77 0.49 -9.17
C GLN A 77 10.11 1.49 -8.26
N LEU A 78 9.12 1.02 -7.50
CA LEU A 78 8.39 1.86 -6.54
C LEU A 78 9.13 1.86 -5.21
N GLN A 79 9.51 3.04 -4.75
CA GLN A 79 9.92 3.25 -3.37
C GLN A 79 8.66 3.62 -2.59
N ILE A 80 8.29 2.75 -1.67
CA ILE A 80 7.05 2.85 -0.90
C ILE A 80 7.41 3.35 0.48
N GLU A 81 6.74 4.42 0.93
CA GLU A 81 6.90 4.95 2.27
C GLU A 81 5.53 5.02 2.93
N VAL A 82 5.38 4.39 4.09
CA VAL A 82 4.14 4.41 4.86
C VAL A 82 4.46 4.82 6.28
N ASP A 83 3.74 5.83 6.77
CA ASP A 83 3.82 6.30 8.14
C ASP A 83 2.52 6.03 8.86
N LEU A 84 2.60 5.58 10.10
CA LEU A 84 1.45 5.51 10.99
C LEU A 84 1.21 6.92 11.54
N VAL A 85 0.09 7.53 11.17
CA VAL A 85 -0.26 8.89 11.59
C VAL A 85 -0.93 8.86 12.96
N LYS A 86 -1.80 7.88 13.20
CA LYS A 86 -2.57 7.79 14.43
C LYS A 86 -3.05 6.36 14.63
N ARG A 87 -3.00 5.92 15.89
CA ARG A 87 -3.61 4.66 16.29
C ARG A 87 -4.47 4.90 17.51
N LYS A 88 -5.73 4.44 17.46
CA LYS A 88 -6.62 4.47 18.60
C LYS A 88 -7.28 3.10 18.70
N LEU A 89 -6.90 2.34 19.73
CA LEU A 89 -7.29 0.94 19.88
C LEU A 89 -6.86 0.15 18.63
N ASN A 90 -7.78 -0.43 17.89
CA ASN A 90 -7.50 -1.21 16.69
C ASN A 90 -7.68 -0.43 15.38
N LEU A 91 -8.03 0.86 15.47
CA LEU A 91 -8.15 1.73 14.31
C LEU A 91 -6.81 2.41 14.05
N CYS A 92 -6.29 2.21 12.85
CA CYS A 92 -5.00 2.77 12.42
C CYS A 92 -5.20 3.70 11.24
N LYS A 93 -4.56 4.86 11.28
CA LYS A 93 -4.57 5.82 10.18
C LYS A 93 -3.16 5.98 9.65
N PHE A 94 -3.02 5.88 8.33
CA PHE A 94 -1.74 5.90 7.64
C PHE A 94 -1.67 7.03 6.61
N HIS A 95 -0.45 7.46 6.34
CA HIS A 95 -0.10 8.23 5.16
C HIS A 95 0.92 7.42 4.36
N GLY A 96 0.60 7.13 3.11
CA GLY A 96 1.45 6.35 2.24
C GLY A 96 1.76 7.08 0.95
N LYS A 97 2.94 6.84 0.39
CA LYS A 97 3.34 7.38 -0.90
C LYS A 97 4.25 6.41 -1.64
N CYS A 98 4.16 6.46 -2.97
CA CYS A 98 5.04 5.75 -3.88
C CYS A 98 5.83 6.77 -4.69
N ASN A 99 7.15 6.61 -4.72
CA ASN A 99 8.04 7.42 -5.54
C ASN A 99 8.70 6.55 -6.61
N ILE A 100 8.94 7.15 -7.77
CA ILE A 100 9.69 6.56 -8.87
C ILE A 100 10.86 7.50 -9.17
N ASP A 101 12.09 7.02 -9.04
CA ASP A 101 13.31 7.83 -9.26
C ASP A 101 13.27 9.14 -8.46
N GLY A 102 12.81 9.07 -7.21
CA GLY A 102 12.74 10.23 -6.32
C GLY A 102 11.56 11.16 -6.57
N LYS A 103 10.67 10.84 -7.53
CA LYS A 103 9.52 11.69 -7.86
C LYS A 103 8.23 11.02 -7.42
N LEU A 104 7.36 11.80 -6.78
CA LEU A 104 6.09 11.31 -6.26
C LEU A 104 5.17 10.83 -7.39
N ALA A 105 4.74 9.58 -7.30
CA ALA A 105 3.77 8.99 -8.24
C ALA A 105 2.38 8.87 -7.63
N VAL A 106 2.28 8.42 -6.39
CA VAL A 106 1.00 8.21 -5.70
C VAL A 106 1.14 8.67 -4.26
N ASP A 107 0.10 9.32 -3.75
CA ASP A 107 0.02 9.80 -2.37
C ASP A 107 -1.41 9.57 -1.88
N ALA A 108 -1.56 8.98 -0.70
CA ALA A 108 -2.88 8.73 -0.12
C ALA A 108 -2.85 8.66 1.39
N GLN A 109 -3.95 9.08 2.00
CA GLN A 109 -4.25 8.78 3.40
C GLN A 109 -5.28 7.66 3.45
N PHE A 110 -5.08 6.72 4.34
CA PHE A 110 -5.99 5.59 4.46
C PHE A 110 -6.09 5.10 5.90
N SER A 111 -7.19 4.44 6.21
CA SER A 111 -7.45 3.93 7.55
C SER A 111 -7.81 2.45 7.47
N ALA A 112 -7.50 1.73 8.53
CA ALA A 112 -7.76 0.30 8.62
C ALA A 112 -8.07 -0.12 10.06
N ASN A 113 -8.83 -1.20 10.20
CA ASN A 113 -9.05 -1.85 11.48
C ASN A 113 -8.24 -3.14 11.57
N LEU A 114 -7.58 -3.30 12.71
CA LEU A 114 -6.91 -4.55 13.06
C LEU A 114 -7.93 -5.44 13.77
N VAL A 115 -8.24 -6.59 13.20
CA VAL A 115 -9.26 -7.49 13.68
C VAL A 115 -8.73 -8.91 13.82
N ASP A 116 -9.38 -9.71 14.69
CA ASP A 116 -9.05 -11.11 14.82
C ASP A 116 -9.50 -11.88 13.58
N ARG A 117 -8.64 -12.81 13.14
CA ARG A 117 -8.99 -13.69 12.04
C ARG A 117 -10.07 -14.66 12.49
N ALA A 118 -11.07 -14.86 11.62
CA ALA A 118 -12.14 -15.82 11.90
C ALA A 118 -11.56 -17.22 12.04
N ARG A 119 -12.06 -17.96 13.03
CA ARG A 119 -11.73 -19.38 13.21
C ARG A 119 -12.75 -20.23 12.47
N GLU A 120 -12.24 -21.17 11.71
CA GLU A 120 -13.07 -22.17 11.05
C GLU A 120 -13.15 -23.42 11.91
#